data_4451a8a92ae129f58d513ca2c10ffbba
#
_entry.id   4451a8a92ae129f58d513ca2c10ffbba
#
_cell.length_a   1.000
_cell.length_b   1.000
_cell.length_c   1.000
_cell.angle_alpha   90.00
_cell.angle_beta   90.00
_cell.angle_gamma   90.00
#
_symmetry.space_group_name_H-M   'P 1'
#
loop_
_entity.id
_entity.type
_entity.pdbx_description
1 polymer ?
#
loop_
_entity_poly.entity_id
_entity_poly.type
_entity_poly.pdbx_seq_one_letter_code
_entity_poly.pdbx_strand_id
1 'polypeptide(L)'
;MKLRINSWRTTLKIECANWPEKFPYKPEVKVDVAHDADSLFLEFEVREEWSRALADEMGSVWEDSCVEMFCCPCPEDGIYYNIECNC
;
A
#
# COMPACT_ATOMS: atom_id res chain seq x y z
N MET A 1 -7.18 -7.49 -12.86
CA MET A 1 -7.60 -8.55 -11.93
C MET A 1 -8.65 -8.01 -10.97
N LYS A 2 -9.78 -8.66 -10.88
CA LYS A 2 -10.76 -8.32 -9.85
C LYS A 2 -10.49 -9.15 -8.62
N LEU A 3 -10.20 -8.48 -7.51
CA LEU A 3 -10.08 -9.13 -6.22
C LEU A 3 -11.39 -8.98 -5.46
N ARG A 4 -12.00 -10.09 -5.07
CA ARG A 4 -13.21 -10.09 -4.25
C ARG A 4 -12.85 -10.50 -2.83
N ILE A 5 -13.09 -9.60 -1.88
CA ILE A 5 -12.94 -9.90 -0.47
C ILE A 5 -14.24 -10.51 0.02
N ASN A 6 -14.31 -11.84 -0.02
CA ASN A 6 -15.51 -12.60 0.41
C ASN A 6 -15.55 -12.88 1.89
N SER A 7 -14.41 -12.77 2.55
CA SER A 7 -14.29 -12.87 3.99
C SER A 7 -13.85 -11.52 4.51
N TRP A 8 -14.07 -11.30 5.77
CA TRP A 8 -13.67 -10.06 6.40
C TRP A 8 -12.14 -9.89 6.49
N ARG A 9 -11.35 -10.85 6.04
CA ARG A 9 -9.88 -10.75 5.99
C ARG A 9 -9.31 -11.52 4.81
N THR A 10 -8.36 -10.89 4.10
CA THR A 10 -7.61 -11.50 2.99
C THR A 10 -6.17 -11.02 3.03
N THR A 11 -5.22 -11.92 2.79
CA THR A 11 -3.80 -11.59 2.70
C THR A 11 -3.34 -11.58 1.24
N LEU A 12 -2.63 -10.53 0.85
CA LEU A 12 -2.08 -10.34 -0.49
C LEU A 12 -0.58 -10.13 -0.41
N LYS A 13 0.12 -10.55 -1.46
CA LYS A 13 1.53 -10.23 -1.65
C LYS A 13 1.66 -9.11 -2.68
N ILE A 14 2.52 -8.14 -2.37
CA ILE A 14 2.89 -7.09 -3.32
C ILE A 14 4.26 -7.47 -3.86
N GLU A 15 4.30 -7.99 -5.09
CA GLU A 15 5.50 -8.61 -5.63
C GLU A 15 5.86 -8.17 -7.06
N CYS A 16 5.16 -7.17 -7.60
CA CYS A 16 5.48 -6.62 -8.91
C CYS A 16 6.57 -5.56 -8.82
N ALA A 17 7.67 -5.76 -9.54
CA ALA A 17 8.72 -4.76 -9.73
C ALA A 17 8.54 -4.17 -11.13
N ASN A 18 7.90 -3.00 -11.21
CA ASN A 18 7.52 -2.37 -12.49
C ASN A 18 8.71 -1.78 -13.25
N TRP A 19 9.76 -1.39 -12.55
CA TRP A 19 10.98 -0.78 -13.13
C TRP A 19 12.23 -1.47 -12.60
N PRO A 20 12.43 -2.79 -12.84
CA PRO A 20 13.54 -3.54 -12.26
C PRO A 20 14.92 -3.06 -12.73
N GLU A 21 14.99 -2.43 -13.90
CA GLU A 21 16.24 -1.91 -14.46
C GLU A 21 16.79 -0.72 -13.67
N LYS A 22 15.90 0.14 -13.15
CA LYS A 22 16.25 1.30 -12.33
C LYS A 22 16.18 1.01 -10.85
N PHE A 23 15.25 0.16 -10.45
CA PHE A 23 14.95 -0.17 -9.06
C PHE A 23 14.89 -1.68 -8.89
N PRO A 24 16.06 -2.37 -8.90
CA PRO A 24 16.11 -3.82 -8.80
C PRO A 24 15.79 -4.36 -7.40
N TYR A 25 15.84 -3.50 -6.39
CA TYR A 25 15.52 -3.88 -5.02
C TYR A 25 14.05 -4.23 -4.88
N LYS A 26 13.79 -5.41 -4.34
CA LYS A 26 12.44 -5.93 -4.18
C LYS A 26 12.28 -6.51 -2.78
N PRO A 27 11.82 -5.70 -1.81
CA PRO A 27 11.55 -6.20 -0.48
C PRO A 27 10.36 -7.17 -0.48
N GLU A 28 10.28 -8.01 0.53
CA GLU A 28 9.12 -8.87 0.72
C GLU A 28 8.01 -8.07 1.39
N VAL A 29 6.87 -7.92 0.71
CA VAL A 29 5.75 -7.11 1.19
C VAL A 29 4.46 -7.93 1.17
N LYS A 30 3.77 -7.94 2.29
CA LYS A 30 2.43 -8.52 2.44
C LYS A 30 1.48 -7.46 2.97
N VAL A 31 0.23 -7.53 2.55
CA VAL A 31 -0.83 -6.70 3.10
C VAL A 31 -2.02 -7.57 3.49
N ASP A 32 -2.47 -7.43 4.72
CA ASP A 32 -3.74 -7.99 5.17
C ASP A 32 -4.82 -6.95 4.95
N VAL A 33 -5.89 -7.35 4.29
CA VAL A 33 -7.04 -6.49 3.98
C VAL A 33 -8.27 -7.06 4.67
N ALA A 34 -8.93 -6.24 5.45
CA ALA A 34 -10.17 -6.59 6.13
C ALA A 34 -11.14 -5.42 6.05
N HIS A 35 -12.42 -5.68 6.20
CA HIS A 35 -13.43 -4.64 6.22
C HIS A 35 -14.58 -5.01 7.17
N ASP A 36 -15.24 -3.99 7.66
CA ASP A 36 -16.55 -4.09 8.30
C ASP A 36 -17.55 -3.18 7.57
N ALA A 37 -18.68 -2.86 8.20
CA ALA A 37 -19.70 -2.02 7.58
C ALA A 37 -19.24 -0.58 7.31
N ASP A 38 -18.28 -0.08 8.09
CA ASP A 38 -17.90 1.34 8.10
C ASP A 38 -16.43 1.60 7.75
N SER A 39 -15.59 0.57 7.75
CA SER A 39 -14.14 0.74 7.69
C SER A 39 -13.45 -0.28 6.79
N LEU A 40 -12.36 0.15 6.20
CA LEU A 40 -11.40 -0.71 5.50
C LEU A 40 -10.11 -0.71 6.31
N PHE A 41 -9.61 -1.91 6.64
CA PHE A 41 -8.39 -2.09 7.42
C PHE A 41 -7.29 -2.66 6.54
N LEU A 42 -6.12 -2.04 6.58
CA LEU A 42 -4.93 -2.50 5.89
C LEU A 42 -3.78 -2.62 6.88
N GLU A 43 -3.13 -3.79 6.88
CA GLU A 43 -1.93 -4.02 7.66
C GLU A 43 -0.82 -4.49 6.73
N PHE A 44 0.21 -3.67 6.58
CA PHE A 44 1.36 -3.99 5.75
C PHE A 44 2.48 -4.59 6.60
N GLU A 45 3.05 -5.69 6.12
CA GLU A 45 4.27 -6.26 6.67
C GLU A 45 5.35 -6.18 5.61
N VAL A 46 6.40 -5.43 5.86
CA VAL A 46 7.53 -5.22 4.95
C VAL A 46 8.79 -5.79 5.58
N ARG A 47 9.45 -6.70 4.87
CA ARG A 47 10.75 -7.24 5.28
C ARG A 47 11.83 -6.68 4.38
N GLU A 48 12.69 -5.88 4.97
CA GLU A 48 13.82 -5.24 4.29
C GLU A 48 15.01 -5.10 5.23
N GLU A 49 16.21 -4.96 4.65
CA GLU A 49 17.43 -4.88 5.45
C GLU A 49 17.55 -3.56 6.23
N TRP A 50 17.00 -2.49 5.66
CA TRP A 50 17.01 -1.17 6.27
C TRP A 50 15.81 -0.37 5.77
N SER A 51 15.40 0.59 6.57
CA SER A 51 14.29 1.47 6.24
C SER A 51 14.66 2.92 6.49
N ARG A 52 13.95 3.81 5.82
CA ARG A 52 14.11 5.26 5.94
C ARG A 52 12.76 5.89 6.27
N ALA A 53 12.74 6.73 7.32
CA ALA A 53 11.56 7.47 7.73
C ALA A 53 12.00 8.86 8.24
N LEU A 54 12.22 9.79 7.32
CA LEU A 54 12.72 11.13 7.62
C LEU A 54 11.67 12.22 7.42
N ALA A 55 10.64 11.95 6.60
CA ALA A 55 9.60 12.93 6.33
C ALA A 55 8.63 13.07 7.49
N ASP A 56 8.25 14.31 7.78
CA ASP A 56 7.18 14.62 8.72
C ASP A 56 5.82 14.31 8.13
N GLU A 57 4.80 14.28 8.97
CA GLU A 57 3.42 14.14 8.53
C GLU A 57 3.07 15.22 7.50
N MET A 58 2.41 14.83 6.41
CA MET A 58 2.12 15.68 5.25
C MET A 58 3.36 16.17 4.48
N GLY A 59 4.54 15.68 4.81
CA GLY A 59 5.78 15.97 4.06
C GLY A 59 5.98 15.01 2.89
N SER A 60 7.24 14.90 2.43
CA SER A 60 7.63 14.08 1.27
C SER A 60 7.74 12.59 1.63
N VAL A 61 6.65 11.99 2.07
CA VAL A 61 6.60 10.60 2.54
C VAL A 61 7.03 9.61 1.47
N TRP A 62 6.78 9.94 0.19
CA TRP A 62 7.16 9.08 -0.95
C TRP A 62 8.68 8.94 -1.15
N GLU A 63 9.48 9.80 -0.53
CA GLU A 63 10.95 9.70 -0.55
C GLU A 63 11.49 8.73 0.50
N ASP A 64 10.63 8.32 1.42
CA ASP A 64 10.96 7.35 2.48
C ASP A 64 10.60 5.92 2.07
N SER A 65 10.92 4.97 2.95
CA SER A 65 10.35 3.62 2.90
C SER A 65 8.87 3.73 3.23
N CYS A 66 8.03 3.67 2.22
CA CYS A 66 6.60 3.89 2.37
C CYS A 66 5.76 2.81 1.70
N VAL A 67 4.53 2.70 2.15
CA VAL A 67 3.47 1.92 1.50
C VAL A 67 2.37 2.87 1.07
N GLU A 68 1.70 2.52 -0.02
CA GLU A 68 0.67 3.37 -0.61
C GLU A 68 -0.57 2.58 -0.95
N MET A 69 -1.72 3.24 -0.85
CA MET A 69 -2.99 2.74 -1.36
C MET A 69 -3.68 3.82 -2.19
N PHE A 70 -4.09 3.45 -3.40
CA PHE A 70 -4.95 4.27 -4.25
C PHE A 70 -6.37 3.75 -4.16
N CYS A 71 -7.31 4.65 -3.92
CA CYS A 71 -8.72 4.32 -3.76
C CYS A 71 -9.61 5.28 -4.54
N CYS A 72 -10.57 4.74 -5.29
CA CYS A 72 -11.60 5.52 -5.98
C CYS A 72 -12.98 5.07 -5.48
N PRO A 73 -13.47 5.64 -4.35
CA PRO A 73 -14.72 5.18 -3.72
C PRO A 73 -15.97 5.41 -4.56
N CYS A 74 -15.95 6.43 -5.40
CA CYS A 74 -17.08 6.82 -6.23
C CYS A 74 -16.59 7.00 -7.68
N PRO A 75 -16.56 5.91 -8.49
CA PRO A 75 -15.97 5.96 -9.84
C PRO A 75 -16.59 7.01 -10.77
N GLU A 76 -17.85 7.38 -10.54
CA GLU A 76 -18.57 8.31 -11.39
C GLU A 76 -18.00 9.75 -11.32
N ASP A 77 -17.40 10.14 -10.20
CA ASP A 77 -16.82 11.48 -10.05
C ASP A 77 -15.38 11.59 -10.55
N GLY A 78 -14.73 10.44 -10.81
CA GLY A 78 -13.35 10.40 -11.28
C GLY A 78 -12.30 10.82 -10.25
N ILE A 79 -12.69 10.97 -8.99
CA ILE A 79 -11.79 11.37 -7.91
C ILE A 79 -11.21 10.14 -7.23
N TYR A 80 -9.89 10.11 -7.05
CA TYR A 80 -9.22 9.08 -6.30
C TYR A 80 -8.41 9.68 -5.15
N TYR A 81 -8.15 8.85 -4.15
CA TYR A 81 -7.33 9.19 -2.99
C TYR A 81 -6.07 8.36 -3.02
N ASN A 82 -4.95 8.98 -2.70
CA ASN A 82 -3.69 8.30 -2.46
C ASN A 82 -3.31 8.46 -0.99
N ILE A 83 -3.17 7.35 -0.29
CA ILE A 83 -2.79 7.30 1.11
C ILE A 83 -1.39 6.74 1.19
N GLU A 84 -0.44 7.51 1.71
CA GLU A 84 0.97 7.15 1.83
C GLU A 84 1.38 7.13 3.30
N CYS A 85 2.02 6.04 3.71
CA CYS A 85 2.51 5.89 5.08
C CYS A 85 3.97 5.46 5.07
N ASN A 86 4.84 6.18 5.77
CA ASN A 86 6.21 5.75 6.02
C ASN A 86 6.27 4.79 7.22
N CYS A 87 7.44 4.18 7.44
CA CYS A 87 7.64 3.24 8.55
C CYS A 87 7.79 3.92 9.91
#